data_8b84bd4db0e8112f9a1eb62ed0ae603f
#
_entry.id   8b84bd4db0e8112f9a1eb62ed0ae603f
#
_cell.length_a   1.000
_cell.length_b   1.000
_cell.length_c   1.000
_cell.angle_alpha   90.00
_cell.angle_beta   90.00
_cell.angle_gamma   90.00
#
_symmetry.space_group_name_H-M   'P 1'
#
loop_
_entity.id
_entity.type
_entity.pdbx_description
1 polymer ?
#
loop_
_entity_poly.entity_id
_entity_poly.type
_entity_poly.pdbx_seq_one_letter_code
_entity_poly.pdbx_strand_id
1 'polypeptide(L)'
;MLEKSALYVVATPIGNLNDISLRAFNILAKVNLVAAEHIQNSKHLLAKHAITAKMISLHQHNELVVTDKIIALLAAGESVALVTDAGTPGISDPGAVVVKRVRQQGYAVIPIPGANAAICALSAAGIVDPHFLFYGFLPAKSGMRKRELAGLKSHPYTLIFYEAPHRILDCVTDMIDIFGPQRQLVIARELTKLFETIHTATLQEIRVWLQADTKRQKGEFVLLLTGAEIPDKSQLTEYAKHTLSCLLEELPLKQAVKLTAEITNENKNSLYHLALELKTIQNRQ
;
A
#
# COMPACT_ATOMS: atom_id res chain seq x y z
N MET A 1 14.87 -13.93 25.42
CA MET A 1 14.45 -15.29 25.80
C MET A 1 13.40 -15.75 24.82
N LEU A 2 13.37 -17.03 24.39
CA LEU A 2 12.28 -17.54 23.54
C LEU A 2 11.07 -17.81 24.43
N GLU A 3 9.89 -17.30 24.06
CA GLU A 3 8.64 -17.62 24.73
C GLU A 3 8.13 -18.98 24.23
N LYS A 4 7.75 -19.86 25.14
CA LYS A 4 7.16 -21.16 24.81
C LYS A 4 5.71 -20.97 24.33
N SER A 5 5.22 -21.90 23.53
CA SER A 5 3.83 -21.87 23.02
C SER A 5 3.49 -20.60 22.25
N ALA A 6 4.45 -20.03 21.50
CA ALA A 6 4.27 -18.79 20.74
C ALA A 6 4.51 -18.97 19.25
N LEU A 7 3.73 -18.26 18.44
CA LEU A 7 3.96 -18.07 17.01
C LEU A 7 4.75 -16.78 16.78
N TYR A 8 5.92 -16.91 16.17
CA TYR A 8 6.75 -15.78 15.77
C TYR A 8 6.51 -15.45 14.29
N VAL A 9 5.98 -14.27 13.99
CA VAL A 9 5.84 -13.78 12.61
C VAL A 9 7.12 -13.04 12.25
N VAL A 10 7.96 -13.66 11.43
CA VAL A 10 9.34 -13.20 11.20
C VAL A 10 9.48 -12.63 9.81
N ALA A 11 9.79 -11.34 9.71
CA ALA A 11 10.10 -10.69 8.45
C ALA A 11 11.45 -11.19 7.91
N THR A 12 11.49 -11.50 6.61
CA THR A 12 12.67 -11.95 5.86
C THR A 12 13.15 -10.87 4.90
N PRO A 13 14.40 -10.93 4.44
CA PRO A 13 14.94 -9.97 3.47
C PRO A 13 14.14 -9.88 2.16
N ILE A 14 14.07 -8.69 1.57
CA ILE A 14 13.36 -8.44 0.30
C ILE A 14 14.28 -8.46 -0.95
N GLY A 15 15.57 -8.76 -0.76
CA GLY A 15 16.53 -8.83 -1.85
C GLY A 15 17.96 -9.02 -1.37
N ASN A 16 18.36 -8.35 -0.29
CA ASN A 16 19.68 -8.48 0.31
C ASN A 16 19.61 -9.34 1.58
N LEU A 17 20.22 -10.50 1.58
CA LEU A 17 20.20 -11.43 2.73
C LEU A 17 20.79 -10.84 4.03
N ASN A 18 21.55 -9.75 3.94
CA ASN A 18 22.09 -9.07 5.12
C ASN A 18 21.05 -8.20 5.86
N ASP A 19 19.89 -7.96 5.26
CA ASP A 19 18.81 -7.14 5.86
C ASP A 19 17.99 -7.94 6.90
N ILE A 20 18.34 -9.18 7.19
CA ILE A 20 17.73 -9.92 8.29
C ILE A 20 18.10 -9.29 9.63
N SER A 21 17.12 -9.06 10.50
CA SER A 21 17.41 -8.52 11.82
C SER A 21 18.09 -9.57 12.72
N LEU A 22 18.97 -9.12 13.61
CA LEU A 22 19.60 -9.99 14.61
C LEU A 22 18.58 -10.76 15.45
N ARG A 23 17.44 -10.14 15.74
CA ARG A 23 16.35 -10.79 16.48
C ARG A 23 15.69 -11.88 15.66
N ALA A 24 15.44 -11.64 14.37
CA ALA A 24 14.92 -12.66 13.45
C ALA A 24 15.86 -13.86 13.38
N PHE A 25 17.14 -13.61 13.17
CA PHE A 25 18.20 -14.63 13.20
C PHE A 25 18.16 -15.48 14.48
N ASN A 26 18.14 -14.84 15.65
CA ASN A 26 18.13 -15.53 16.96
C ASN A 26 16.86 -16.35 17.19
N ILE A 27 15.70 -15.91 16.67
CA ILE A 27 14.44 -16.64 16.77
C ILE A 27 14.46 -17.86 15.86
N LEU A 28 14.83 -17.68 14.57
CA LEU A 28 14.88 -18.78 13.59
C LEU A 28 15.84 -19.88 13.99
N ALA A 29 16.92 -19.55 14.70
CA ALA A 29 17.87 -20.54 15.23
C ALA A 29 17.35 -21.36 16.44
N LYS A 30 16.26 -20.91 17.09
CA LYS A 30 15.82 -21.47 18.39
C LYS A 30 14.42 -22.06 18.38
N VAL A 31 13.56 -21.72 17.40
CA VAL A 31 12.19 -22.27 17.31
C VAL A 31 12.22 -23.76 16.99
N ASN A 32 11.18 -24.47 17.40
CA ASN A 32 11.04 -25.91 17.15
C ASN A 32 10.70 -26.21 15.68
N LEU A 33 10.00 -25.29 15.01
CA LEU A 33 9.58 -25.44 13.63
C LEU A 33 9.54 -24.07 12.92
N VAL A 34 9.90 -24.06 11.62
CA VAL A 34 9.70 -22.93 10.71
C VAL A 34 8.63 -23.32 9.69
N ALA A 35 7.51 -22.59 9.66
CA ALA A 35 6.51 -22.65 8.62
C ALA A 35 6.90 -21.64 7.53
N ALA A 36 7.25 -22.14 6.34
CA ALA A 36 7.82 -21.36 5.26
C ALA A 36 6.98 -21.48 3.98
N GLU A 37 6.83 -20.40 3.24
CA GLU A 37 6.12 -20.41 1.96
C GLU A 37 6.76 -21.39 0.97
N HIS A 38 8.05 -21.19 0.68
CA HIS A 38 8.86 -22.12 -0.10
C HIS A 38 10.07 -22.55 0.74
N ILE A 39 10.09 -23.84 1.12
CA ILE A 39 11.14 -24.41 1.97
C ILE A 39 12.55 -24.17 1.38
N GLN A 40 12.71 -24.26 0.06
CA GLN A 40 14.03 -24.09 -0.57
C GLN A 40 14.59 -22.69 -0.41
N ASN A 41 13.74 -21.65 -0.57
CA ASN A 41 14.15 -20.25 -0.41
C ASN A 41 14.55 -19.97 1.04
N SER A 42 13.73 -20.43 1.99
CA SER A 42 14.02 -20.30 3.42
C SER A 42 15.27 -21.09 3.83
N LYS A 43 15.49 -22.29 3.27
CA LYS A 43 16.72 -23.05 3.51
C LYS A 43 17.97 -22.30 3.05
N HIS A 44 17.90 -21.63 1.88
CA HIS A 44 19.01 -20.84 1.37
C HIS A 44 19.34 -19.68 2.33
N LEU A 45 18.33 -18.94 2.80
CA LEU A 45 18.51 -17.89 3.81
C LEU A 45 19.16 -18.43 5.08
N LEU A 46 18.61 -19.52 5.66
CA LEU A 46 19.10 -20.09 6.90
C LEU A 46 20.51 -20.66 6.77
N ALA A 47 20.83 -21.33 5.65
CA ALA A 47 22.15 -21.90 5.39
C ALA A 47 23.25 -20.83 5.36
N LYS A 48 22.96 -19.65 4.76
CA LYS A 48 23.90 -18.52 4.78
C LYS A 48 24.30 -18.10 6.19
N HIS A 49 23.44 -18.33 7.15
CA HIS A 49 23.63 -17.96 8.56
C HIS A 49 23.93 -19.18 9.46
N ALA A 50 24.27 -20.33 8.87
CA ALA A 50 24.54 -21.58 9.57
C ALA A 50 23.41 -22.04 10.52
N ILE A 51 22.16 -21.74 10.18
CA ILE A 51 20.97 -22.18 10.93
C ILE A 51 20.42 -23.45 10.30
N THR A 52 20.19 -24.47 11.12
CA THR A 52 19.43 -25.67 10.74
C THR A 52 18.12 -25.70 11.50
N ALA A 53 17.00 -25.74 10.77
CA ALA A 53 15.67 -25.78 11.37
C ALA A 53 14.78 -26.84 10.69
N LYS A 54 13.89 -27.45 11.48
CA LYS A 54 12.79 -28.25 10.92
C LYS A 54 11.84 -27.31 10.19
N MET A 55 11.35 -27.71 9.01
CA MET A 55 10.49 -26.88 8.20
C MET A 55 9.24 -27.60 7.71
N ILE A 56 8.14 -26.85 7.59
CA ILE A 56 6.94 -27.27 6.84
C ILE A 56 6.60 -26.20 5.81
N SER A 57 6.02 -26.64 4.68
CA SER A 57 5.56 -25.68 3.67
C SER A 57 4.18 -25.14 4.06
N LEU A 58 4.04 -23.80 3.97
CA LEU A 58 2.80 -23.08 4.24
C LEU A 58 2.53 -22.10 3.09
N HIS A 59 1.52 -22.34 2.29
CA HIS A 59 1.10 -21.52 1.16
C HIS A 59 -0.41 -21.37 1.14
N GLN A 60 -0.97 -20.50 0.30
CA GLN A 60 -2.40 -20.16 0.24
C GLN A 60 -3.33 -21.39 0.18
N HIS A 61 -2.92 -22.47 -0.49
CA HIS A 61 -3.77 -23.66 -0.69
C HIS A 61 -3.75 -24.67 0.49
N ASN A 62 -2.77 -24.58 1.40
CA ASN A 62 -2.68 -25.52 2.53
C ASN A 62 -2.74 -24.82 3.90
N GLU A 63 -2.92 -23.50 3.93
CA GLU A 63 -2.83 -22.66 5.11
C GLU A 63 -3.69 -23.15 6.28
N LEU A 64 -4.93 -23.62 5.99
CA LEU A 64 -5.83 -24.16 7.02
C LEU A 64 -5.28 -25.42 7.69
N VAL A 65 -4.85 -26.40 6.88
CA VAL A 65 -4.35 -27.70 7.36
C VAL A 65 -3.05 -27.51 8.15
N VAL A 66 -2.16 -26.64 7.66
CA VAL A 66 -0.89 -26.34 8.35
C VAL A 66 -1.12 -25.59 9.64
N THR A 67 -2.12 -24.73 9.70
CA THR A 67 -2.51 -24.01 10.92
C THR A 67 -2.89 -24.96 12.05
N ASP A 68 -3.64 -26.04 11.76
CA ASP A 68 -4.01 -27.04 12.78
C ASP A 68 -2.78 -27.75 13.35
N LYS A 69 -1.78 -28.05 12.51
CA LYS A 69 -0.48 -28.59 12.95
C LYS A 69 0.28 -27.59 13.82
N ILE A 70 0.31 -26.33 13.44
CA ILE A 70 0.95 -25.27 14.23
C ILE A 70 0.29 -25.18 15.61
N ILE A 71 -1.03 -25.15 15.69
CA ILE A 71 -1.78 -25.07 16.95
C ILE A 71 -1.47 -26.29 17.83
N ALA A 72 -1.39 -27.51 17.26
CA ALA A 72 -1.01 -28.70 18.02
C ALA A 72 0.41 -28.60 18.62
N LEU A 73 1.38 -28.04 17.90
CA LEU A 73 2.73 -27.78 18.40
C LEU A 73 2.73 -26.75 19.54
N LEU A 74 2.00 -25.66 19.38
CA LEU A 74 1.87 -24.64 20.42
C LEU A 74 1.23 -25.23 21.69
N ALA A 75 0.23 -26.11 21.55
CA ALA A 75 -0.38 -26.83 22.66
C ALA A 75 0.61 -27.77 23.39
N ALA A 76 1.56 -28.33 22.66
CA ALA A 76 2.65 -29.15 23.20
C ALA A 76 3.78 -28.35 23.88
N GLY A 77 3.64 -27.01 23.96
CA GLY A 77 4.67 -26.15 24.56
C GLY A 77 5.79 -25.75 23.61
N GLU A 78 5.68 -26.09 22.33
CA GLU A 78 6.66 -25.75 21.30
C GLU A 78 6.43 -24.35 20.74
N SER A 79 7.46 -23.78 20.11
CA SER A 79 7.39 -22.48 19.42
C SER A 79 7.60 -22.64 17.92
N VAL A 80 6.87 -21.85 17.14
CA VAL A 80 6.88 -21.91 15.69
C VAL A 80 7.19 -20.52 15.11
N ALA A 81 8.05 -20.46 14.09
CA ALA A 81 8.23 -19.25 13.29
C ALA A 81 7.46 -19.37 11.96
N LEU A 82 6.79 -18.31 11.57
CA LEU A 82 6.18 -18.13 10.28
C LEU A 82 7.05 -17.18 9.45
N VAL A 83 7.46 -17.61 8.26
CA VAL A 83 8.24 -16.82 7.30
C VAL A 83 7.62 -16.93 5.90
N THR A 84 7.83 -15.91 5.08
CA THR A 84 7.53 -15.90 3.64
C THR A 84 8.83 -15.76 2.84
N ASP A 85 8.75 -15.88 1.53
CA ASP A 85 9.93 -15.81 0.65
C ASP A 85 10.67 -14.48 0.79
N ALA A 86 9.91 -13.39 0.94
CA ALA A 86 10.45 -12.04 1.10
C ALA A 86 9.51 -11.16 1.94
N GLY A 87 10.06 -10.29 2.77
CA GLY A 87 9.29 -9.30 3.51
C GLY A 87 8.57 -9.84 4.74
N THR A 88 7.48 -9.18 5.11
CA THR A 88 6.71 -9.44 6.35
C THR A 88 5.52 -10.35 6.05
N PRO A 89 5.44 -11.55 6.67
CA PRO A 89 4.32 -12.46 6.46
C PRO A 89 2.96 -11.83 6.72
N GLY A 90 1.96 -12.21 5.92
CA GLY A 90 0.59 -11.68 6.01
C GLY A 90 0.37 -10.31 5.35
N ILE A 91 1.43 -9.70 4.76
CA ILE A 91 1.34 -8.45 4.01
C ILE A 91 1.55 -8.75 2.52
N SER A 92 0.47 -8.95 1.80
CA SER A 92 0.41 -9.47 0.41
C SER A 92 0.92 -10.91 0.25
N ASP A 93 1.16 -11.60 1.35
CA ASP A 93 1.72 -12.95 1.45
C ASP A 93 0.83 -13.85 2.32
N PRO A 94 1.01 -15.20 2.30
CA PRO A 94 0.31 -16.10 3.22
C PRO A 94 0.70 -15.81 4.69
N GLY A 95 -0.19 -16.18 5.61
CA GLY A 95 0.06 -16.09 7.06
C GLY A 95 -1.03 -15.40 7.87
N ALA A 96 -1.85 -14.55 7.27
CA ALA A 96 -2.90 -13.83 7.99
C ALA A 96 -3.94 -14.78 8.62
N VAL A 97 -4.30 -15.86 7.93
CA VAL A 97 -5.23 -16.89 8.44
C VAL A 97 -4.62 -17.63 9.62
N VAL A 98 -3.33 -18.00 9.52
CA VAL A 98 -2.57 -18.64 10.62
C VAL A 98 -2.59 -17.77 11.86
N VAL A 99 -2.19 -16.50 11.71
CA VAL A 99 -2.17 -15.52 12.80
C VAL A 99 -3.55 -15.39 13.46
N LYS A 100 -4.60 -15.24 12.63
CA LYS A 100 -5.98 -15.13 13.13
C LYS A 100 -6.37 -16.34 13.97
N ARG A 101 -6.17 -17.57 13.46
CA ARG A 101 -6.58 -18.79 14.16
C ARG A 101 -5.74 -19.06 15.41
N VAL A 102 -4.44 -18.84 15.38
CA VAL A 102 -3.56 -18.99 16.54
C VAL A 102 -4.00 -18.06 17.67
N ARG A 103 -4.30 -16.78 17.36
CA ARG A 103 -4.83 -15.83 18.34
C ARG A 103 -6.19 -16.22 18.90
N GLN A 104 -7.08 -16.76 18.05
CA GLN A 104 -8.39 -17.26 18.49
C GLN A 104 -8.29 -18.43 19.49
N GLN A 105 -7.21 -19.20 19.42
CA GLN A 105 -6.93 -20.29 20.35
C GLN A 105 -6.19 -19.83 21.63
N GLY A 106 -5.98 -18.51 21.79
CA GLY A 106 -5.37 -17.92 22.99
C GLY A 106 -3.85 -17.97 23.03
N TYR A 107 -3.17 -18.42 21.96
CA TYR A 107 -1.71 -18.42 21.91
C TYR A 107 -1.12 -17.07 21.59
N ALA A 108 0.07 -16.80 22.11
CA ALA A 108 0.82 -15.60 21.82
C ALA A 108 1.28 -15.57 20.35
N VAL A 109 1.10 -14.39 19.71
CA VAL A 109 1.66 -14.09 18.37
C VAL A 109 2.61 -12.92 18.51
N ILE A 110 3.88 -13.15 18.21
CA ILE A 110 4.97 -12.20 18.44
C ILE A 110 5.53 -11.74 17.10
N PRO A 111 5.31 -10.47 16.69
CA PRO A 111 5.91 -9.95 15.48
C PRO A 111 7.40 -9.67 15.68
N ILE A 112 8.21 -10.07 14.71
CA ILE A 112 9.63 -9.77 14.64
C ILE A 112 9.84 -8.75 13.53
N PRO A 113 10.18 -7.49 13.86
CA PRO A 113 10.37 -6.43 12.89
C PRO A 113 11.46 -6.76 11.86
N GLY A 114 11.27 -6.34 10.64
CA GLY A 114 12.23 -6.49 9.56
C GLY A 114 11.78 -5.85 8.27
N ALA A 115 12.29 -6.33 7.15
CA ALA A 115 12.09 -5.75 5.84
C ALA A 115 10.61 -5.78 5.39
N ASN A 116 10.19 -4.67 4.77
CA ASN A 116 8.92 -4.52 4.09
C ASN A 116 9.12 -3.59 2.88
N ALA A 117 8.82 -4.05 1.68
CA ALA A 117 9.12 -3.32 0.46
C ALA A 117 8.34 -1.99 0.36
N ALA A 118 7.07 -1.94 0.80
CA ALA A 118 6.25 -0.73 0.77
C ALA A 118 6.83 0.37 1.66
N ILE A 119 7.20 0.02 2.89
CA ILE A 119 7.77 0.98 3.85
C ILE A 119 9.19 1.38 3.45
N CYS A 120 9.99 0.44 2.94
CA CYS A 120 11.32 0.73 2.41
C CYS A 120 11.25 1.73 1.24
N ALA A 121 10.36 1.49 0.26
CA ALA A 121 10.12 2.42 -0.84
C ALA A 121 9.66 3.80 -0.35
N LEU A 122 8.68 3.84 0.56
CA LEU A 122 8.12 5.09 1.09
C LEU A 122 9.20 5.93 1.80
N SER A 123 10.08 5.30 2.58
CA SER A 123 11.15 6.00 3.31
C SER A 123 12.15 6.71 2.40
N ALA A 124 12.30 6.25 1.15
CA ALA A 124 13.24 6.79 0.18
C ALA A 124 12.56 7.57 -0.97
N ALA A 125 11.23 7.63 -0.99
CA ALA A 125 10.46 8.26 -2.07
C ALA A 125 10.45 9.79 -2.03
N GLY A 126 10.83 10.41 -0.90
CA GLY A 126 10.75 11.87 -0.72
C GLY A 126 9.32 12.42 -0.67
N ILE A 127 8.33 11.59 -0.37
CA ILE A 127 6.93 11.99 -0.21
C ILE A 127 6.75 12.61 1.18
N VAL A 128 6.27 13.85 1.23
CA VAL A 128 6.14 14.62 2.48
C VAL A 128 4.83 14.30 3.22
N ASP A 129 3.76 13.91 2.50
CA ASP A 129 2.49 13.55 3.14
C ASP A 129 2.68 12.32 4.03
N PRO A 130 2.38 12.41 5.33
CA PRO A 130 2.54 11.29 6.26
C PRO A 130 1.48 10.19 6.08
N HIS A 131 0.43 10.45 5.32
CA HIS A 131 -0.67 9.52 5.14
C HIS A 131 -0.51 8.71 3.86
N PHE A 132 -0.72 7.41 3.98
CA PHE A 132 -0.69 6.52 2.83
C PHE A 132 -1.69 5.37 2.99
N LEU A 133 -2.11 4.82 1.85
CA LEU A 133 -2.90 3.60 1.75
C LEU A 133 -2.07 2.53 1.04
N PHE A 134 -1.74 1.46 1.74
CA PHE A 134 -1.16 0.27 1.12
C PHE A 134 -2.28 -0.60 0.55
N TYR A 135 -2.30 -0.75 -0.77
CA TYR A 135 -3.27 -1.57 -1.49
C TYR A 135 -2.73 -2.98 -1.79
N GLY A 136 -1.43 -3.12 -2.04
CA GLY A 136 -0.81 -4.36 -2.51
C GLY A 136 -0.94 -4.55 -4.02
N PHE A 137 -1.16 -5.78 -4.47
CA PHE A 137 -1.27 -6.08 -5.90
C PHE A 137 -2.63 -5.73 -6.48
N LEU A 138 -2.62 -5.03 -7.61
CA LEU A 138 -3.81 -4.77 -8.41
C LEU A 138 -4.25 -6.02 -9.20
N PRO A 139 -5.53 -6.11 -9.61
CA PRO A 139 -6.00 -7.19 -10.47
C PRO A 139 -5.20 -7.33 -11.77
N ALA A 140 -4.94 -8.57 -12.20
CA ALA A 140 -4.17 -8.85 -13.40
C ALA A 140 -4.89 -8.37 -14.69
N LYS A 141 -6.22 -8.49 -14.75
CA LYS A 141 -7.02 -8.10 -15.91
C LYS A 141 -7.23 -6.56 -15.92
N SER A 142 -6.89 -5.90 -17.03
CA SER A 142 -6.97 -4.43 -17.20
C SER A 142 -8.34 -3.86 -16.81
N GLY A 143 -9.45 -4.45 -17.27
CA GLY A 143 -10.79 -3.96 -16.93
C GLY A 143 -11.11 -4.00 -15.43
N MET A 144 -10.65 -5.03 -14.72
CA MET A 144 -10.81 -5.11 -13.26
C MET A 144 -9.86 -4.13 -12.56
N ARG A 145 -8.62 -4.01 -13.03
CA ARG A 145 -7.63 -3.07 -12.51
C ARG A 145 -8.12 -1.63 -12.62
N LYS A 146 -8.64 -1.23 -13.78
CA LYS A 146 -9.22 0.11 -13.99
C LYS A 146 -10.41 0.39 -13.07
N ARG A 147 -11.24 -0.61 -12.79
CA ARG A 147 -12.37 -0.46 -11.85
C ARG A 147 -11.88 -0.17 -10.43
N GLU A 148 -10.89 -0.93 -9.95
CA GLU A 148 -10.30 -0.70 -8.63
C GLU A 148 -9.62 0.68 -8.56
N LEU A 149 -8.81 1.03 -9.57
CA LEU A 149 -8.16 2.33 -9.66
C LEU A 149 -9.16 3.49 -9.69
N ALA A 150 -10.30 3.34 -10.39
CA ALA A 150 -11.35 4.35 -10.42
C ALA A 150 -11.94 4.62 -9.03
N GLY A 151 -12.09 3.58 -8.20
CA GLY A 151 -12.52 3.73 -6.81
C GLY A 151 -11.51 4.49 -5.93
N LEU A 152 -10.26 4.55 -6.35
CA LEU A 152 -9.17 5.23 -5.64
C LEU A 152 -8.87 6.64 -6.20
N LYS A 153 -9.56 7.09 -7.26
CA LYS A 153 -9.22 8.31 -8.02
C LYS A 153 -9.16 9.57 -7.16
N SER A 154 -10.10 9.72 -6.26
CA SER A 154 -10.23 10.90 -5.38
C SER A 154 -9.54 10.71 -4.01
N HIS A 155 -8.81 9.61 -3.81
CA HIS A 155 -8.19 9.33 -2.53
C HIS A 155 -7.09 10.36 -2.23
N PRO A 156 -7.13 11.05 -1.07
CA PRO A 156 -6.22 12.17 -0.81
C PRO A 156 -4.80 11.74 -0.41
N TYR A 157 -4.61 10.47 -0.02
CA TYR A 157 -3.33 9.97 0.49
C TYR A 157 -2.51 9.28 -0.59
N THR A 158 -1.21 9.12 -0.36
CA THR A 158 -0.34 8.32 -1.21
C THR A 158 -0.84 6.88 -1.31
N LEU A 159 -1.00 6.37 -2.52
CA LEU A 159 -1.40 4.99 -2.80
C LEU A 159 -0.16 4.15 -3.09
N ILE A 160 0.00 3.02 -2.39
CA ILE A 160 1.15 2.13 -2.55
C ILE A 160 0.68 0.80 -3.12
N PHE A 161 1.27 0.42 -4.27
CA PHE A 161 0.97 -0.84 -4.96
C PHE A 161 2.25 -1.66 -5.14
N TYR A 162 2.09 -2.99 -5.16
CA TYR A 162 3.09 -3.91 -5.69
C TYR A 162 2.76 -4.26 -7.12
N GLU A 163 3.79 -4.43 -7.96
CA GLU A 163 3.56 -4.86 -9.34
C GLU A 163 4.65 -5.80 -9.85
N ALA A 164 4.23 -6.73 -10.70
CA ALA A 164 5.10 -7.71 -11.32
C ALA A 164 5.69 -7.19 -12.64
N PRO A 165 6.92 -7.63 -13.03
CA PRO A 165 7.62 -7.10 -14.19
C PRO A 165 6.86 -7.24 -15.51
N HIS A 166 6.15 -8.34 -15.70
CA HIS A 166 5.39 -8.59 -16.93
C HIS A 166 4.10 -7.77 -17.05
N ARG A 167 3.75 -7.00 -16.02
CA ARG A 167 2.51 -6.20 -15.96
C ARG A 167 2.76 -4.70 -15.79
N ILE A 168 4.00 -4.30 -15.51
CA ILE A 168 4.33 -2.92 -15.10
C ILE A 168 3.91 -1.88 -16.14
N LEU A 169 4.17 -2.13 -17.43
CA LEU A 169 3.86 -1.18 -18.50
C LEU A 169 2.34 -1.03 -18.68
N ASP A 170 1.60 -2.13 -18.68
CA ASP A 170 0.13 -2.14 -18.77
C ASP A 170 -0.50 -1.47 -17.53
N CYS A 171 0.07 -1.73 -16.36
CA CYS A 171 -0.40 -1.12 -15.11
C CYS A 171 -0.25 0.41 -15.15
N VAL A 172 0.92 0.92 -15.53
CA VAL A 172 1.13 2.38 -15.66
C VAL A 172 0.23 2.98 -16.74
N THR A 173 -0.03 2.27 -17.83
CA THR A 173 -0.96 2.72 -18.87
C THR A 173 -2.40 2.83 -18.33
N ASP A 174 -2.88 1.83 -17.59
CA ASP A 174 -4.18 1.88 -16.94
C ASP A 174 -4.27 2.99 -15.88
N MET A 175 -3.16 3.26 -15.16
CA MET A 175 -3.10 4.38 -14.22
C MET A 175 -3.23 5.73 -14.94
N ILE A 176 -2.61 5.91 -16.11
CA ILE A 176 -2.76 7.13 -16.92
C ILE A 176 -4.21 7.36 -17.31
N ASP A 177 -4.90 6.30 -17.77
CA ASP A 177 -6.29 6.39 -18.19
C ASP A 177 -7.24 6.84 -17.06
N ILE A 178 -6.94 6.45 -15.81
CA ILE A 178 -7.80 6.74 -14.66
C ILE A 178 -7.41 8.03 -13.94
N PHE A 179 -6.12 8.23 -13.66
CA PHE A 179 -5.63 9.35 -12.84
C PHE A 179 -5.16 10.54 -13.67
N GLY A 180 -5.00 10.36 -14.98
CA GLY A 180 -4.45 11.37 -15.90
C GLY A 180 -2.92 11.30 -15.99
N PRO A 181 -2.35 11.82 -17.10
CA PRO A 181 -0.93 11.70 -17.41
C PRO A 181 0.00 12.48 -16.47
N GLN A 182 -0.50 13.51 -15.79
CA GLN A 182 0.29 14.45 -14.98
C GLN A 182 0.44 14.02 -13.51
N ARG A 183 -0.32 13.00 -13.06
CA ARG A 183 -0.21 12.52 -11.68
C ARG A 183 1.20 12.02 -11.40
N GLN A 184 1.76 12.39 -10.26
CA GLN A 184 3.11 12.00 -9.87
C GLN A 184 3.15 10.55 -9.37
N LEU A 185 4.15 9.81 -9.85
CA LEU A 185 4.43 8.43 -9.44
C LEU A 185 5.91 8.32 -9.05
N VAL A 186 6.17 7.72 -7.90
CA VAL A 186 7.48 7.18 -7.58
C VAL A 186 7.48 5.69 -7.89
N ILE A 187 8.40 5.25 -8.73
CA ILE A 187 8.64 3.84 -9.00
C ILE A 187 9.91 3.41 -8.28
N ALA A 188 9.76 2.50 -7.32
CA ALA A 188 10.88 1.86 -6.64
C ALA A 188 11.02 0.44 -7.18
N ARG A 189 12.18 0.14 -7.76
CA ARG A 189 12.45 -1.10 -8.48
C ARG A 189 13.66 -1.79 -7.88
N GLU A 190 13.58 -3.13 -7.71
CA GLU A 190 14.70 -3.97 -7.25
C GLU A 190 15.33 -3.47 -5.95
N LEU A 191 14.51 -3.05 -4.99
CA LEU A 191 14.93 -2.54 -3.69
C LEU A 191 15.90 -3.51 -3.02
N THR A 192 16.96 -2.99 -2.41
CA THR A 192 18.05 -3.70 -1.72
C THR A 192 18.93 -4.59 -2.61
N LYS A 193 18.68 -4.63 -3.95
CA LYS A 193 19.43 -5.43 -4.92
C LYS A 193 20.40 -4.57 -5.72
N LEU A 194 21.24 -5.23 -6.53
CA LEU A 194 22.29 -4.58 -7.35
C LEU A 194 21.74 -3.48 -8.29
N PHE A 195 20.53 -3.68 -8.82
CA PHE A 195 19.90 -2.74 -9.76
C PHE A 195 18.80 -1.90 -9.13
N GLU A 196 18.92 -1.62 -7.84
CA GLU A 196 18.00 -0.74 -7.12
C GLU A 196 17.85 0.59 -7.85
N THR A 197 16.62 1.00 -8.05
CA THR A 197 16.28 2.27 -8.71
C THR A 197 15.06 2.88 -8.04
N ILE A 198 15.15 4.16 -7.67
CA ILE A 198 14.01 4.96 -7.25
C ILE A 198 13.91 6.12 -8.23
N HIS A 199 12.80 6.23 -8.93
CA HIS A 199 12.58 7.22 -9.98
C HIS A 199 11.22 7.90 -9.80
N THR A 200 11.25 9.24 -9.75
CA THR A 200 10.06 10.08 -9.55
C THR A 200 9.79 10.88 -10.80
N ALA A 201 8.60 10.76 -11.35
CA ALA A 201 8.16 11.54 -12.52
C ALA A 201 6.62 11.48 -12.66
N THR A 202 6.05 12.18 -13.63
CA THR A 202 4.64 12.02 -13.99
C THR A 202 4.37 10.61 -14.55
N LEU A 203 3.13 10.14 -14.46
CA LEU A 203 2.74 8.84 -15.03
C LEU A 203 3.12 8.72 -16.53
N GLN A 204 2.97 9.82 -17.29
CA GLN A 204 3.34 9.85 -18.70
C GLN A 204 4.86 9.68 -18.91
N GLU A 205 5.67 10.38 -18.13
CA GLU A 205 7.14 10.29 -18.19
C GLU A 205 7.62 8.92 -17.73
N ILE A 206 7.03 8.35 -16.69
CA ILE A 206 7.32 6.99 -16.23
C ILE A 206 7.05 5.97 -17.33
N ARG A 207 5.93 6.09 -18.07
CA ARG A 207 5.64 5.22 -19.20
C ARG A 207 6.72 5.31 -20.28
N VAL A 208 7.12 6.53 -20.67
CA VAL A 208 8.19 6.76 -21.63
C VAL A 208 9.52 6.18 -21.13
N TRP A 209 9.84 6.41 -19.87
CA TRP A 209 11.06 5.88 -19.24
C TRP A 209 11.10 4.34 -19.23
N LEU A 210 9.98 3.66 -18.94
CA LEU A 210 9.87 2.21 -19.01
C LEU A 210 10.02 1.68 -20.44
N GLN A 211 9.46 2.38 -21.45
CA GLN A 211 9.52 1.98 -22.85
C GLN A 211 10.92 2.17 -23.46
N ALA A 212 11.68 3.14 -22.97
CA ALA A 212 13.01 3.46 -23.48
C ALA A 212 14.06 2.35 -23.29
N ASP A 213 13.86 1.48 -22.28
CA ASP A 213 14.77 0.35 -22.02
C ASP A 213 14.00 -0.81 -21.40
N THR A 214 13.95 -1.95 -22.09
CA THR A 214 13.27 -3.16 -21.59
C THR A 214 13.86 -3.72 -20.30
N LYS A 215 15.11 -3.39 -19.95
CA LYS A 215 15.71 -3.74 -18.67
C LYS A 215 14.99 -3.05 -17.50
N ARG A 216 14.43 -1.87 -17.73
CA ARG A 216 13.65 -1.12 -16.73
C ARG A 216 12.29 -1.76 -16.42
N GLN A 217 11.82 -2.69 -17.27
CA GLN A 217 10.60 -3.45 -17.06
C GLN A 217 10.84 -4.78 -16.32
N LYS A 218 12.08 -5.07 -15.90
CA LYS A 218 12.47 -6.30 -15.20
C LYS A 218 12.61 -6.03 -13.70
N GLY A 219 12.39 -7.08 -12.91
CA GLY A 219 12.52 -7.03 -11.45
C GLY A 219 11.18 -6.79 -10.75
N GLU A 220 11.22 -6.51 -9.46
CA GLU A 220 10.07 -6.28 -8.59
C GLU A 220 9.85 -4.80 -8.37
N PHE A 221 8.59 -4.39 -8.30
CA PHE A 221 8.22 -2.97 -8.26
C PHE A 221 7.34 -2.64 -7.07
N VAL A 222 7.64 -1.50 -6.46
CA VAL A 222 6.72 -0.76 -5.59
C VAL A 222 6.38 0.56 -6.29
N LEU A 223 5.09 0.84 -6.42
CA LEU A 223 4.55 2.04 -7.04
C LEU A 223 3.92 2.91 -5.95
N LEU A 224 4.37 4.15 -5.83
CA LEU A 224 3.82 5.11 -4.89
C LEU A 224 3.21 6.28 -5.68
N LEU A 225 1.90 6.23 -5.85
CA LEU A 225 1.14 7.27 -6.55
C LEU A 225 0.72 8.35 -5.55
N THR A 226 1.05 9.60 -5.82
CA THR A 226 0.65 10.71 -4.93
C THR A 226 -0.86 10.79 -4.75
N GLY A 227 -1.33 11.26 -3.62
CA GLY A 227 -2.75 11.49 -3.34
C GLY A 227 -3.43 12.42 -4.35
N ALA A 228 -4.75 12.42 -4.44
CA ALA A 228 -5.49 13.40 -5.21
C ALA A 228 -5.18 14.81 -4.68
N GLU A 229 -4.99 15.77 -5.57
CA GLU A 229 -4.98 17.16 -5.14
C GLU A 229 -6.30 17.41 -4.40
N ILE A 230 -6.20 17.80 -3.16
CA ILE A 230 -7.36 18.29 -2.43
C ILE A 230 -7.70 19.62 -3.12
N PRO A 231 -8.90 19.75 -3.74
CA PRO A 231 -9.28 21.02 -4.30
C PRO A 231 -9.06 22.09 -3.24
N ASP A 232 -8.35 23.15 -3.60
CA ASP A 232 -8.13 24.26 -2.68
C ASP A 232 -9.51 24.68 -2.16
N LYS A 233 -9.76 24.48 -0.86
CA LYS A 233 -11.04 24.84 -0.22
C LYS A 233 -11.34 26.33 -0.33
N SER A 234 -10.39 27.13 -0.81
CA SER A 234 -10.60 28.52 -1.17
C SER A 234 -11.29 28.70 -2.53
N GLN A 235 -11.23 27.69 -3.43
CA GLN A 235 -11.91 27.73 -4.73
C GLN A 235 -13.25 27.00 -4.64
N LEU A 236 -14.32 27.77 -4.75
CA LEU A 236 -15.68 27.23 -4.84
C LEU A 236 -15.84 26.37 -6.10
N THR A 237 -16.48 25.23 -5.95
CA THR A 237 -16.81 24.35 -7.10
C THR A 237 -17.75 25.05 -8.07
N GLU A 238 -17.68 24.71 -9.35
CA GLU A 238 -18.61 25.25 -10.36
C GLU A 238 -20.07 24.95 -10.00
N TYR A 239 -20.33 23.80 -9.38
CA TYR A 239 -21.64 23.45 -8.84
C TYR A 239 -22.09 24.43 -7.75
N ALA A 240 -21.20 24.78 -6.81
CA ALA A 240 -21.51 25.75 -5.76
C ALA A 240 -21.72 27.17 -6.32
N LYS A 241 -20.92 27.59 -7.30
CA LYS A 241 -21.09 28.88 -7.97
C LYS A 241 -22.43 28.97 -8.69
N HIS A 242 -22.77 27.91 -9.43
CA HIS A 242 -24.05 27.83 -10.15
C HIS A 242 -25.24 27.82 -9.17
N THR A 243 -25.18 27.00 -8.12
CA THR A 243 -26.21 26.93 -7.08
C THR A 243 -26.41 28.30 -6.41
N LEU A 244 -25.32 28.99 -6.07
CA LEU A 244 -25.36 30.32 -5.47
C LEU A 244 -26.01 31.32 -6.41
N SER A 245 -25.68 31.33 -7.71
CA SER A 245 -26.23 32.21 -8.70
C SER A 245 -27.75 32.03 -8.80
N CYS A 246 -28.23 30.80 -8.95
CA CYS A 246 -29.67 30.52 -9.03
C CYS A 246 -30.41 30.96 -7.74
N LEU A 247 -29.84 30.74 -6.59
CA LEU A 247 -30.48 31.11 -5.31
C LEU A 247 -30.46 32.64 -5.07
N LEU A 248 -29.48 33.35 -5.61
CA LEU A 248 -29.42 34.82 -5.52
C LEU A 248 -30.48 35.55 -6.34
N GLU A 249 -31.04 34.90 -7.37
CA GLU A 249 -32.16 35.45 -8.16
C GLU A 249 -33.48 35.50 -7.36
N GLU A 250 -33.67 34.52 -6.45
CA GLU A 250 -34.94 34.37 -5.75
C GLU A 250 -34.84 34.72 -4.25
N LEU A 251 -33.65 34.76 -3.64
CA LEU A 251 -33.48 34.88 -2.22
C LEU A 251 -32.54 36.02 -1.80
N PRO A 252 -32.76 36.61 -0.62
CA PRO A 252 -31.82 37.55 -0.02
C PRO A 252 -30.41 36.90 0.16
N LEU A 253 -29.35 37.69 -0.07
CA LEU A 253 -27.94 37.24 -0.07
C LEU A 253 -27.59 36.31 1.08
N LYS A 254 -27.96 36.66 2.34
CA LYS A 254 -27.64 35.85 3.51
C LYS A 254 -28.33 34.46 3.47
N GLN A 255 -29.53 34.36 2.92
CA GLN A 255 -30.28 33.11 2.80
C GLN A 255 -29.71 32.27 1.66
N ALA A 256 -29.43 32.88 0.49
CA ALA A 256 -28.79 32.18 -0.62
C ALA A 256 -27.45 31.57 -0.23
N VAL A 257 -26.59 32.34 0.43
CA VAL A 257 -25.29 31.86 0.93
C VAL A 257 -25.45 30.71 1.94
N LYS A 258 -26.40 30.83 2.89
CA LYS A 258 -26.65 29.77 3.88
C LYS A 258 -27.07 28.48 3.21
N LEU A 259 -28.06 28.54 2.32
CA LEU A 259 -28.60 27.36 1.64
C LEU A 259 -27.53 26.73 0.70
N THR A 260 -26.79 27.56 -0.04
CA THR A 260 -25.70 27.05 -0.87
C THR A 260 -24.66 26.30 -0.02
N ALA A 261 -24.26 26.85 1.11
CA ALA A 261 -23.29 26.20 1.99
C ALA A 261 -23.82 24.85 2.53
N GLU A 262 -25.10 24.77 2.88
CA GLU A 262 -25.73 23.53 3.34
C GLU A 262 -25.89 22.48 2.23
N ILE A 263 -26.23 22.90 1.00
CA ILE A 263 -26.41 22.01 -0.15
C ILE A 263 -25.06 21.47 -0.68
N THR A 264 -24.04 22.34 -0.74
CA THR A 264 -22.78 22.04 -1.42
C THR A 264 -21.65 21.66 -0.48
N ASN A 265 -21.85 21.83 0.84
CA ASN A 265 -20.85 21.65 1.89
C ASN A 265 -19.58 22.53 1.70
N GLU A 266 -19.76 23.70 1.05
CA GLU A 266 -18.69 24.66 0.78
C GLU A 266 -18.57 25.71 1.90
N ASN A 267 -17.38 26.38 1.92
CA ASN A 267 -17.11 27.40 2.93
C ASN A 267 -18.03 28.61 2.79
N LYS A 268 -18.78 28.91 3.85
CA LYS A 268 -19.74 30.00 3.91
C LYS A 268 -19.13 31.38 3.64
N ASN A 269 -17.87 31.63 4.10
CA ASN A 269 -17.21 32.90 3.89
C ASN A 269 -16.81 33.07 2.42
N SER A 270 -16.31 32.03 1.78
CA SER A 270 -15.99 32.05 0.34
C SER A 270 -17.22 32.28 -0.52
N LEU A 271 -18.33 31.62 -0.18
CA LEU A 271 -19.63 31.84 -0.84
C LEU A 271 -20.16 33.28 -0.64
N TYR A 272 -19.96 33.82 0.57
CA TYR A 272 -20.39 35.20 0.87
C TYR A 272 -19.62 36.23 0.04
N HIS A 273 -18.30 36.06 -0.10
CA HIS A 273 -17.47 36.93 -0.96
C HIS A 273 -17.92 36.86 -2.42
N LEU A 274 -18.12 35.68 -2.96
CA LEU A 274 -18.62 35.50 -4.32
C LEU A 274 -20.01 36.14 -4.49
N ALA A 275 -20.90 35.97 -3.51
CA ALA A 275 -22.26 36.57 -3.58
C ALA A 275 -22.23 38.12 -3.63
N LEU A 276 -21.27 38.73 -2.92
CA LEU A 276 -21.08 40.18 -2.98
C LEU A 276 -20.57 40.63 -4.36
N GLU A 277 -19.62 39.91 -4.95
CA GLU A 277 -19.08 40.17 -6.28
C GLU A 277 -20.20 40.09 -7.34
N LEU A 278 -21.00 39.02 -7.33
CA LEU A 278 -22.11 38.82 -8.27
C LEU A 278 -23.17 39.93 -8.17
N LYS A 279 -23.54 40.34 -6.96
CA LYS A 279 -24.49 41.47 -6.78
C LYS A 279 -23.94 42.82 -7.23
N THR A 280 -22.61 43.03 -7.07
CA THR A 280 -21.97 44.25 -7.52
C THR A 280 -21.99 44.37 -9.06
N ILE A 281 -21.85 43.24 -9.75
CA ILE A 281 -21.90 43.15 -11.20
C ILE A 281 -23.35 43.39 -11.71
N GLN A 282 -24.35 42.78 -11.03
CA GLN A 282 -25.77 42.98 -11.39
C GLN A 282 -26.26 44.41 -11.19
N ASN A 283 -25.74 45.13 -10.19
CA ASN A 283 -26.11 46.53 -9.93
C ASN A 283 -25.42 47.53 -10.86
N ARG A 284 -24.52 47.11 -11.75
CA ARG A 284 -23.81 47.93 -12.73
C ARG A 284 -24.36 47.79 -14.17
N GLN A 285 -25.33 46.90 -14.36
CA GLN A 285 -26.11 46.75 -15.58
C GLN A 285 -27.52 47.40 -15.45
#